data_09025fa174516b271b747e10e49a6056
#
_entry.id   09025fa174516b271b747e10e49a6056
#
_cell.length_a   1.000
_cell.length_b   1.000
_cell.length_c   1.000
_cell.angle_alpha   90.00
_cell.angle_beta   90.00
_cell.angle_gamma   90.00
#
_symmetry.space_group_name_H-M   'P 1'
#
loop_
_entity.id
_entity.type
_entity.pdbx_description
1 polymer ?
#
loop_
_entity_poly.entity_id
_entity_poly.type
_entity_poly.pdbx_seq_one_letter_code
_entity_poly.pdbx_strand_id
1 'polypeptide(L)'
;MDDPVLLTGAGGRVGQAILHGIGEGHEWRLLDREPLSADRLPPGVTDDDVIVEDVTDTTAMTEAMDGVGAVIHLAGDPRPEAPWNSVLENNIDGTQTVFEAAVDAGVEKVAFASSNHAVSAYETDTRTPDMYRTDDDYRLDGTELPRPGNLYGVSKAAGETLGRYYHDSEGLSVVCVRIGNLTADHPPRNYERGQAMWLSHRDCAHLFDRCIRADYGYEIVYGISDNERKYYSIERAKEVLGYEPQDDSAAYTLAGEPRDGT
;
A
#
# COMPACT_ATOMS: atom_id res chain seq x y z
N MET A 1 -0.75 -14.21 -14.87
CA MET A 1 -1.52 -13.17 -15.56
C MET A 1 -0.64 -12.69 -16.68
N ASP A 2 -1.13 -12.76 -17.90
CA ASP A 2 -0.37 -12.37 -19.09
C ASP A 2 -0.60 -10.88 -19.43
N ASP A 3 -1.55 -10.22 -18.74
CA ASP A 3 -1.90 -8.83 -18.96
C ASP A 3 -1.06 -7.89 -18.09
N PRO A 4 -0.73 -6.69 -18.58
CA PRO A 4 0.07 -5.70 -17.87
C PRO A 4 -0.53 -5.32 -16.50
N VAL A 5 0.35 -4.94 -15.58
CA VAL A 5 0.00 -4.35 -14.28
C VAL A 5 0.25 -2.85 -14.34
N LEU A 6 -0.78 -2.05 -14.12
CA LEU A 6 -0.62 -0.61 -13.96
C LEU A 6 -0.20 -0.28 -12.52
N LEU A 7 0.94 0.40 -12.37
CA LEU A 7 1.43 0.92 -11.10
C LEU A 7 1.37 2.45 -11.11
N THR A 8 0.44 3.05 -10.39
CA THR A 8 0.38 4.51 -10.21
C THR A 8 1.20 4.95 -9.01
N GLY A 9 1.86 6.10 -9.10
CA GLY A 9 2.80 6.55 -8.06
C GLY A 9 4.10 5.73 -8.06
N ALA A 10 4.50 5.27 -9.25
CA ALA A 10 5.65 4.38 -9.45
C ALA A 10 6.97 4.96 -8.94
N GLY A 11 7.11 6.28 -8.99
CA GLY A 11 8.28 6.99 -8.47
C GLY A 11 8.32 7.14 -6.94
N GLY A 12 7.23 6.82 -6.24
CA GLY A 12 7.16 6.87 -4.79
C GLY A 12 7.98 5.78 -4.10
N ARG A 13 8.14 5.91 -2.79
CA ARG A 13 8.93 4.96 -1.97
C ARG A 13 8.38 3.53 -2.04
N VAL A 14 7.07 3.37 -1.98
CA VAL A 14 6.39 2.06 -2.09
C VAL A 14 6.54 1.51 -3.51
N GLY A 15 6.30 2.33 -4.54
CA GLY A 15 6.46 1.94 -5.94
C GLY A 15 7.85 1.43 -6.24
N GLN A 16 8.87 2.14 -5.78
CA GLN A 16 10.26 1.71 -5.97
C GLN A 16 10.60 0.42 -5.23
N ALA A 17 10.06 0.19 -4.02
CA ALA A 17 10.24 -1.08 -3.32
C ALA A 17 9.62 -2.26 -4.10
N ILE A 18 8.44 -2.05 -4.69
CA ILE A 18 7.77 -3.04 -5.53
C ILE A 18 8.62 -3.33 -6.79
N LEU A 19 8.98 -2.31 -7.54
CA LEU A 19 9.72 -2.46 -8.80
C LEU A 19 11.09 -3.13 -8.60
N HIS A 20 11.80 -2.80 -7.52
CA HIS A 20 13.07 -3.45 -7.20
C HIS A 20 12.91 -4.92 -6.78
N GLY A 21 11.80 -5.28 -6.11
CA GLY A 21 11.61 -6.62 -5.58
C GLY A 21 10.97 -7.61 -6.54
N ILE A 22 10.03 -7.16 -7.37
CA ILE A 22 9.26 -8.03 -8.27
C ILE A 22 9.19 -7.51 -9.72
N GLY A 23 9.99 -6.50 -10.07
CA GLY A 23 9.95 -5.86 -11.38
C GLY A 23 10.15 -6.82 -12.57
N GLU A 24 10.94 -7.87 -12.43
CA GLU A 24 11.15 -8.88 -13.47
C GLU A 24 9.99 -9.88 -13.62
N GLY A 25 9.05 -9.91 -12.68
CA GLY A 25 7.99 -10.93 -12.61
C GLY A 25 6.69 -10.56 -13.30
N HIS A 26 6.56 -9.34 -13.80
CA HIS A 26 5.33 -8.80 -14.39
C HIS A 26 5.62 -7.92 -15.59
N GLU A 27 4.65 -7.79 -16.48
CA GLU A 27 4.63 -6.74 -17.51
C GLU A 27 4.08 -5.46 -16.85
N TRP A 28 4.83 -4.37 -16.92
CA TRP A 28 4.51 -3.13 -16.21
C TRP A 28 4.07 -2.03 -17.15
N ARG A 29 3.05 -1.30 -16.72
CA ARG A 29 2.73 0.05 -17.17
C ARG A 29 2.86 0.96 -15.95
N LEU A 30 3.75 1.93 -16.01
CA LEU A 30 4.07 2.80 -14.88
C LEU A 30 3.44 4.17 -15.07
N LEU A 31 2.85 4.74 -14.03
CA LEU A 31 2.31 6.09 -14.06
C LEU A 31 2.82 6.89 -12.86
N ASP A 32 3.36 8.06 -13.13
CA ASP A 32 3.73 9.04 -12.11
C ASP A 32 3.60 10.46 -12.68
N ARG A 33 3.47 11.46 -11.81
CA ARG A 33 3.45 12.88 -12.22
C ARG A 33 4.81 13.39 -12.70
N GLU A 34 5.88 12.72 -12.32
CA GLU A 34 7.25 13.05 -12.70
C GLU A 34 7.87 11.91 -13.52
N PRO A 35 8.71 12.21 -14.51
CA PRO A 35 9.40 11.16 -15.24
C PRO A 35 10.32 10.35 -14.33
N LEU A 36 10.43 9.06 -14.62
CA LEU A 36 11.34 8.17 -13.91
C LEU A 36 12.68 8.11 -14.63
N SER A 37 13.78 8.25 -13.88
CA SER A 37 15.11 8.04 -14.45
C SER A 37 15.38 6.54 -14.68
N ALA A 38 16.21 6.21 -15.65
CA ALA A 38 16.46 4.82 -16.07
C ALA A 38 16.98 3.91 -14.94
N ASP A 39 17.67 4.46 -13.95
CA ASP A 39 18.15 3.72 -12.77
C ASP A 39 17.03 3.35 -11.77
N ARG A 40 15.82 3.87 -12.01
CA ARG A 40 14.62 3.59 -11.22
C ARG A 40 13.65 2.64 -11.91
N LEU A 41 13.97 2.24 -13.15
CA LEU A 41 13.17 1.28 -13.90
C LEU A 41 13.73 -0.14 -13.70
N PRO A 42 12.86 -1.15 -13.53
CA PRO A 42 13.32 -2.53 -13.47
C PRO A 42 13.84 -3.02 -14.83
N PRO A 43 14.63 -4.10 -14.86
CA PRO A 43 15.09 -4.69 -16.12
C PRO A 43 13.93 -4.98 -17.08
N GLY A 44 14.09 -4.55 -18.33
CA GLY A 44 13.10 -4.77 -19.38
C GLY A 44 12.01 -3.71 -19.50
N VAL A 45 11.91 -2.79 -18.53
CA VAL A 45 11.03 -1.62 -18.58
C VAL A 45 11.81 -0.44 -19.13
N THR A 46 11.18 0.32 -20.00
CA THR A 46 11.77 1.47 -20.70
C THR A 46 10.96 2.75 -20.43
N ASP A 47 11.47 3.89 -20.91
CA ASP A 47 10.75 5.16 -20.81
C ASP A 47 9.39 5.12 -21.54
N ASP A 48 9.23 4.25 -22.56
CA ASP A 48 7.97 4.09 -23.30
C ASP A 48 6.87 3.41 -22.43
N ASP A 49 7.25 2.72 -21.37
CA ASP A 49 6.34 2.09 -20.43
C ASP A 49 5.91 3.04 -19.28
N VAL A 50 6.44 4.28 -19.29
CA VAL A 50 6.19 5.30 -18.26
C VAL A 50 5.27 6.39 -18.81
N ILE A 51 4.10 6.50 -18.17
CA ILE A 51 3.11 7.55 -18.44
C ILE A 51 3.35 8.68 -17.43
N VAL A 52 3.65 9.89 -17.92
CA VAL A 52 3.88 11.07 -17.08
C VAL A 52 2.61 11.90 -17.06
N GLU A 53 1.71 11.57 -16.12
CA GLU A 53 0.39 12.19 -16.02
C GLU A 53 -0.13 12.19 -14.57
N ASP A 54 -1.19 12.95 -14.33
CA ASP A 54 -1.87 12.99 -13.03
C ASP A 54 -3.04 11.99 -13.01
N VAL A 55 -3.20 11.26 -11.91
CA VAL A 55 -4.32 10.30 -11.73
C VAL A 55 -5.70 10.99 -11.67
N THR A 56 -5.76 12.30 -11.54
CA THR A 56 -7.00 13.09 -11.63
C THR A 56 -7.41 13.38 -13.08
N ASP A 57 -6.53 13.16 -14.07
CA ASP A 57 -6.87 13.28 -15.48
C ASP A 57 -7.61 12.04 -15.97
N THR A 58 -8.91 12.16 -16.16
CA THR A 58 -9.80 11.06 -16.59
C THR A 58 -9.39 10.51 -17.96
N THR A 59 -8.93 11.36 -18.89
CA THR A 59 -8.51 10.93 -20.22
C THR A 59 -7.24 10.10 -20.13
N ALA A 60 -6.24 10.58 -19.41
CA ALA A 60 -5.00 9.87 -19.18
C ALA A 60 -5.22 8.53 -18.48
N MET A 61 -6.13 8.51 -17.48
CA MET A 61 -6.45 7.27 -16.79
C MET A 61 -7.18 6.25 -17.68
N THR A 62 -8.09 6.69 -18.55
CA THR A 62 -8.75 5.81 -19.53
C THR A 62 -7.73 5.18 -20.49
N GLU A 63 -6.79 5.96 -21.00
CA GLU A 63 -5.72 5.46 -21.88
C GLU A 63 -4.74 4.53 -21.12
N ALA A 64 -4.40 4.86 -19.87
CA ALA A 64 -3.53 4.06 -19.04
C ALA A 64 -4.11 2.69 -18.68
N MET A 65 -5.43 2.54 -18.63
CA MET A 65 -6.11 1.29 -18.27
C MET A 65 -6.33 0.32 -19.44
N ASP A 66 -6.09 0.74 -20.69
CA ASP A 66 -6.37 -0.12 -21.85
C ASP A 66 -5.54 -1.40 -21.84
N GLY A 67 -6.22 -2.55 -21.78
CA GLY A 67 -5.60 -3.89 -21.72
C GLY A 67 -4.90 -4.24 -20.40
N VAL A 68 -5.11 -3.48 -19.32
CA VAL A 68 -4.55 -3.74 -17.98
C VAL A 68 -5.37 -4.83 -17.27
N GLY A 69 -4.70 -5.85 -16.72
CA GLY A 69 -5.35 -6.90 -15.93
C GLY A 69 -5.47 -6.58 -14.43
N ALA A 70 -4.50 -5.84 -13.89
CA ALA A 70 -4.50 -5.46 -12.48
C ALA A 70 -3.90 -4.06 -12.25
N VAL A 71 -4.35 -3.39 -11.20
CA VAL A 71 -3.83 -2.06 -10.81
C VAL A 71 -3.25 -2.11 -9.40
N ILE A 72 -2.08 -1.53 -9.22
CA ILE A 72 -1.55 -1.13 -7.91
C ILE A 72 -1.64 0.39 -7.83
N HIS A 73 -2.57 0.89 -7.01
CA HIS A 73 -2.79 2.32 -6.88
C HIS A 73 -2.11 2.89 -5.63
N LEU A 74 -0.96 3.56 -5.86
CA LEU A 74 -0.15 4.20 -4.81
C LEU A 74 -0.17 5.72 -4.88
N ALA A 75 -0.57 6.30 -6.03
CA ALA A 75 -0.56 7.75 -6.24
C ALA A 75 -1.40 8.49 -5.19
N GLY A 76 -0.93 9.65 -4.78
CA GLY A 76 -1.57 10.51 -3.80
C GLY A 76 -0.56 11.32 -3.00
N ASP A 77 -1.04 12.28 -2.22
CA ASP A 77 -0.20 13.04 -1.28
C ASP A 77 0.03 12.21 -0.01
N PRO A 78 1.26 11.74 0.26
CA PRO A 78 1.54 10.83 1.38
C PRO A 78 1.77 11.55 2.71
N ARG A 79 1.71 12.88 2.75
CA ARG A 79 2.08 13.66 3.94
C ARG A 79 0.96 13.64 4.99
N PRO A 80 1.23 13.21 6.25
CA PRO A 80 0.23 13.23 7.31
C PRO A 80 -0.34 14.63 7.62
N GLU A 81 0.44 15.68 7.34
CA GLU A 81 0.08 17.09 7.50
C GLU A 81 -0.48 17.75 6.22
N ALA A 82 -0.72 16.98 5.18
CA ALA A 82 -1.28 17.52 3.93
C ALA A 82 -2.58 18.29 4.17
N PRO A 83 -2.74 19.48 3.54
CA PRO A 83 -3.95 20.28 3.70
C PRO A 83 -5.15 19.63 2.99
N TRP A 84 -6.36 19.99 3.40
CA TRP A 84 -7.60 19.40 2.90
C TRP A 84 -7.71 19.39 1.37
N ASN A 85 -7.40 20.50 0.72
CA ASN A 85 -7.47 20.59 -0.75
C ASN A 85 -6.54 19.59 -1.44
N SER A 86 -5.34 19.35 -0.89
CA SER A 86 -4.41 18.38 -1.47
C SER A 86 -4.91 16.96 -1.29
N VAL A 87 -5.38 16.57 -0.09
CA VAL A 87 -5.90 15.22 0.13
C VAL A 87 -7.22 14.98 -0.59
N LEU A 88 -8.06 16.00 -0.76
CA LEU A 88 -9.28 15.90 -1.55
C LEU A 88 -8.94 15.59 -3.01
N GLU A 89 -8.17 16.45 -3.65
CA GLU A 89 -7.83 16.36 -5.07
C GLU A 89 -7.00 15.11 -5.38
N ASN A 90 -5.85 14.93 -4.71
CA ASN A 90 -4.92 13.87 -5.08
C ASN A 90 -5.33 12.49 -4.54
N ASN A 91 -5.93 12.42 -3.33
CA ASN A 91 -6.15 11.13 -2.66
C ASN A 91 -7.60 10.65 -2.79
N ILE A 92 -8.58 11.54 -2.83
CA ILE A 92 -10.00 11.16 -2.92
C ILE A 92 -10.46 11.18 -4.38
N ASP A 93 -10.38 12.34 -5.04
CA ASP A 93 -10.81 12.48 -6.44
C ASP A 93 -9.94 11.62 -7.37
N GLY A 94 -8.60 11.65 -7.19
CA GLY A 94 -7.68 10.79 -7.95
C GLY A 94 -7.96 9.30 -7.74
N THR A 95 -8.25 8.86 -6.51
CA THR A 95 -8.63 7.46 -6.25
C THR A 95 -9.95 7.09 -6.91
N GLN A 96 -10.95 7.98 -6.88
CA GLN A 96 -12.22 7.76 -7.56
C GLN A 96 -12.02 7.61 -9.07
N THR A 97 -11.23 8.50 -9.70
CA THR A 97 -10.89 8.43 -11.13
C THR A 97 -10.22 7.10 -11.49
N VAL A 98 -9.29 6.62 -10.67
CA VAL A 98 -8.63 5.32 -10.90
C VAL A 98 -9.61 4.15 -10.83
N PHE A 99 -10.50 4.12 -9.82
CA PHE A 99 -11.49 3.04 -9.71
C PHE A 99 -12.49 3.07 -10.86
N GLU A 100 -12.97 4.25 -11.27
CA GLU A 100 -13.91 4.41 -12.38
C GLU A 100 -13.27 3.93 -13.70
N ALA A 101 -12.05 4.38 -13.99
CA ALA A 101 -11.32 3.96 -15.19
C ALA A 101 -11.02 2.44 -15.18
N ALA A 102 -10.74 1.84 -14.02
CA ALA A 102 -10.53 0.41 -13.89
C ALA A 102 -11.80 -0.39 -14.23
N VAL A 103 -12.97 0.05 -13.74
CA VAL A 103 -14.26 -0.58 -14.08
C VAL A 103 -14.56 -0.44 -15.57
N ASP A 104 -14.42 0.77 -16.12
CA ASP A 104 -14.72 1.06 -17.53
C ASP A 104 -13.83 0.24 -18.49
N ALA A 105 -12.58 -0.03 -18.10
CA ALA A 105 -11.65 -0.84 -18.87
C ALA A 105 -11.79 -2.36 -18.64
N GLY A 106 -12.61 -2.79 -17.68
CA GLY A 106 -12.77 -4.19 -17.32
C GLY A 106 -11.58 -4.80 -16.58
N VAL A 107 -10.83 -3.97 -15.84
CA VAL A 107 -9.75 -4.44 -14.96
C VAL A 107 -10.31 -5.42 -13.92
N GLU A 108 -9.62 -6.53 -13.68
CA GLU A 108 -10.11 -7.56 -12.77
C GLU A 108 -9.96 -7.17 -11.30
N LYS A 109 -8.83 -6.51 -10.94
CA LYS A 109 -8.51 -6.22 -9.54
C LYS A 109 -7.70 -4.95 -9.32
N VAL A 110 -7.91 -4.33 -8.17
CA VAL A 110 -7.16 -3.15 -7.71
C VAL A 110 -6.60 -3.39 -6.30
N ALA A 111 -5.30 -3.26 -6.15
CA ALA A 111 -4.63 -3.16 -4.86
C ALA A 111 -4.46 -1.67 -4.50
N PHE A 112 -5.24 -1.18 -3.56
CA PHE A 112 -5.21 0.20 -3.10
C PHE A 112 -4.27 0.38 -1.92
N ALA A 113 -3.30 1.30 -2.04
CA ALA A 113 -2.44 1.68 -0.92
C ALA A 113 -3.21 2.55 0.08
N SER A 114 -3.84 1.89 1.05
CA SER A 114 -4.32 2.53 2.26
C SER A 114 -3.15 2.76 3.24
N SER A 115 -3.44 3.11 4.47
CA SER A 115 -2.44 3.44 5.48
C SER A 115 -2.94 3.09 6.88
N ASN A 116 -2.01 2.77 7.78
CA ASN A 116 -2.29 2.71 9.21
C ASN A 116 -2.89 4.03 9.76
N HIS A 117 -2.71 5.15 9.06
CA HIS A 117 -3.34 6.43 9.42
C HIS A 117 -4.87 6.41 9.32
N ALA A 118 -5.48 5.49 8.57
CA ALA A 118 -6.94 5.30 8.55
C ALA A 118 -7.50 4.92 9.93
N VAL A 119 -6.66 4.35 10.80
CA VAL A 119 -7.04 3.86 12.14
C VAL A 119 -6.14 4.41 13.26
N SER A 120 -5.31 5.42 12.99
CA SER A 120 -4.27 5.87 13.92
C SER A 120 -4.78 6.43 15.26
N ALA A 121 -6.05 6.83 15.35
CA ALA A 121 -6.64 7.28 16.62
C ALA A 121 -6.85 6.13 17.63
N TYR A 122 -6.80 4.87 17.22
CA TYR A 122 -6.78 3.74 18.17
C TYR A 122 -5.49 3.70 18.98
N GLU A 123 -4.38 4.12 18.39
CA GLU A 123 -3.08 4.14 19.06
C GLU A 123 -2.99 5.19 20.18
N THR A 124 -3.80 6.24 20.09
CA THR A 124 -3.90 7.31 21.10
C THR A 124 -5.07 7.14 22.06
N ASP A 125 -5.84 6.06 21.92
CA ASP A 125 -6.93 5.74 22.84
C ASP A 125 -6.36 5.33 24.19
N THR A 126 -6.88 5.90 25.26
CA THR A 126 -6.46 5.57 26.65
C THR A 126 -6.70 4.10 27.02
N ARG A 127 -7.51 3.38 26.23
CA ARG A 127 -7.76 1.94 26.38
C ARG A 127 -6.64 1.08 25.79
N THR A 128 -5.82 1.65 24.89
CA THR A 128 -4.79 0.91 24.16
C THR A 128 -3.43 1.65 24.15
N PRO A 129 -2.98 2.26 25.28
CA PRO A 129 -1.81 3.13 25.28
C PRO A 129 -0.50 2.40 24.98
N ASP A 130 -0.46 1.09 25.18
CA ASP A 130 0.75 0.26 25.08
C ASP A 130 0.58 -0.89 24.07
N MET A 131 -0.36 -0.81 23.12
CA MET A 131 -0.66 -1.91 22.21
C MET A 131 0.48 -2.36 21.29
N TYR A 132 1.55 -1.58 21.18
CA TYR A 132 2.78 -1.98 20.49
C TYR A 132 3.82 -2.66 21.39
N ARG A 133 3.43 -3.02 22.62
CA ARG A 133 4.26 -3.80 23.53
C ARG A 133 3.93 -5.29 23.43
N THR A 134 4.92 -6.13 23.72
CA THR A 134 4.78 -7.58 23.62
C THR A 134 3.84 -8.20 24.65
N ASP A 135 3.56 -7.50 25.75
CA ASP A 135 2.69 -7.94 26.84
C ASP A 135 1.23 -7.52 26.69
N ASP A 136 0.88 -6.81 25.60
CA ASP A 136 -0.49 -6.44 25.26
C ASP A 136 -0.99 -7.32 24.09
N ASP A 137 -2.06 -8.08 24.35
CA ASP A 137 -2.68 -8.99 23.38
C ASP A 137 -3.65 -8.27 22.41
N TYR A 138 -3.91 -6.98 22.62
CA TYR A 138 -4.79 -6.23 21.74
C TYR A 138 -4.18 -6.09 20.35
N ARG A 139 -4.97 -6.43 19.33
CA ARG A 139 -4.56 -6.35 17.91
C ARG A 139 -5.65 -5.68 17.10
N LEU A 140 -5.22 -4.87 16.14
CA LEU A 140 -6.07 -4.38 15.06
C LEU A 140 -5.97 -5.37 13.89
N ASP A 141 -7.10 -5.87 13.40
CA ASP A 141 -7.14 -6.99 12.43
C ASP A 141 -7.74 -6.62 11.05
N GLY A 142 -8.13 -5.37 10.86
CA GLY A 142 -8.73 -4.86 9.62
C GLY A 142 -10.25 -4.75 9.68
N THR A 143 -10.89 -5.26 10.73
CA THR A 143 -12.35 -5.16 10.93
C THR A 143 -12.77 -3.89 11.65
N GLU A 144 -11.81 -3.12 12.17
CA GLU A 144 -12.11 -1.90 12.91
C GLU A 144 -12.70 -0.82 12.01
N LEU A 145 -13.67 -0.10 12.52
CA LEU A 145 -14.15 1.11 11.88
C LEU A 145 -13.01 2.13 11.72
N PRO A 146 -12.93 2.85 10.62
CA PRO A 146 -11.96 3.91 10.45
C PRO A 146 -11.99 4.92 11.61
N ARG A 147 -10.83 5.23 12.17
CA ARG A 147 -10.61 6.27 13.20
C ARG A 147 -9.33 7.03 12.86
N PRO A 148 -9.36 7.88 11.82
CA PRO A 148 -8.19 8.63 11.38
C PRO A 148 -7.81 9.70 12.40
N GLY A 149 -6.49 9.92 12.58
CA GLY A 149 -5.96 10.98 13.44
C GLY A 149 -5.60 12.27 12.67
N ASN A 150 -5.68 12.27 11.34
CA ASN A 150 -5.37 13.40 10.48
C ASN A 150 -6.12 13.32 9.13
N LEU A 151 -6.05 14.39 8.32
CA LEU A 151 -6.75 14.46 7.03
C LEU A 151 -6.24 13.45 6.00
N TYR A 152 -4.96 13.12 6.03
CA TYR A 152 -4.41 12.05 5.21
C TYR A 152 -5.07 10.70 5.55
N GLY A 153 -5.21 10.36 6.83
CA GLY A 153 -5.94 9.16 7.27
C GLY A 153 -7.41 9.18 6.86
N VAL A 154 -8.06 10.36 6.88
CA VAL A 154 -9.43 10.54 6.36
C VAL A 154 -9.49 10.18 4.88
N SER A 155 -8.55 10.65 4.06
CA SER A 155 -8.53 10.34 2.62
C SER A 155 -8.30 8.84 2.36
N LYS A 156 -7.47 8.17 3.17
CA LYS A 156 -7.26 6.73 3.02
C LYS A 156 -8.50 5.92 3.41
N ALA A 157 -9.19 6.30 4.47
CA ALA A 157 -10.49 5.71 4.83
C ALA A 157 -11.57 5.96 3.75
N ALA A 158 -11.55 7.11 3.10
CA ALA A 158 -12.42 7.39 1.96
C ALA A 158 -12.12 6.47 0.77
N GLY A 159 -10.83 6.23 0.45
CA GLY A 159 -10.42 5.29 -0.59
C GLY A 159 -10.84 3.84 -0.28
N GLU A 160 -10.74 3.39 0.99
CA GLU A 160 -11.28 2.09 1.41
C GLU A 160 -12.80 2.00 1.15
N THR A 161 -13.53 3.09 1.44
CA THR A 161 -14.98 3.15 1.21
C THR A 161 -15.32 3.16 -0.28
N LEU A 162 -14.56 3.89 -1.11
CA LEU A 162 -14.69 3.86 -2.57
C LEU A 162 -14.45 2.44 -3.10
N GLY A 163 -13.36 1.78 -2.68
CA GLY A 163 -13.08 0.40 -3.06
C GLY A 163 -14.23 -0.56 -2.70
N ARG A 164 -14.84 -0.40 -1.53
CA ARG A 164 -16.02 -1.17 -1.13
C ARG A 164 -17.21 -0.87 -2.05
N TYR A 165 -17.47 0.38 -2.38
CA TYR A 165 -18.55 0.77 -3.28
C TYR A 165 -18.37 0.13 -4.67
N TYR A 166 -17.18 0.23 -5.29
CA TYR A 166 -16.93 -0.36 -6.61
C TYR A 166 -16.95 -1.89 -6.59
N HIS A 167 -16.57 -2.51 -5.48
CA HIS A 167 -16.75 -3.96 -5.32
C HIS A 167 -18.24 -4.34 -5.31
N ASP A 168 -19.04 -3.69 -4.47
CA ASP A 168 -20.46 -4.06 -4.27
C ASP A 168 -21.32 -3.73 -5.50
N SER A 169 -21.03 -2.63 -6.22
CA SER A 169 -21.84 -2.18 -7.36
C SER A 169 -21.37 -2.71 -8.70
N GLU A 170 -20.05 -2.87 -8.90
CA GLU A 170 -19.46 -3.20 -10.20
C GLU A 170 -18.75 -4.57 -10.21
N GLY A 171 -18.59 -5.20 -9.05
CA GLY A 171 -17.94 -6.51 -8.93
C GLY A 171 -16.40 -6.45 -9.01
N LEU A 172 -15.80 -5.26 -8.96
CA LEU A 172 -14.34 -5.11 -8.96
C LEU A 172 -13.72 -5.79 -7.73
N SER A 173 -12.69 -6.59 -7.91
CA SER A 173 -11.93 -7.13 -6.79
C SER A 173 -11.01 -6.06 -6.21
N VAL A 174 -11.13 -5.76 -4.90
CA VAL A 174 -10.35 -4.70 -4.27
C VAL A 174 -9.71 -5.17 -2.98
N VAL A 175 -8.40 -4.99 -2.86
CA VAL A 175 -7.70 -5.14 -1.58
C VAL A 175 -7.12 -3.80 -1.13
N CYS A 176 -7.50 -3.36 0.06
CA CYS A 176 -6.99 -2.15 0.68
C CYS A 176 -5.85 -2.54 1.64
N VAL A 177 -4.63 -2.14 1.29
CA VAL A 177 -3.44 -2.43 2.10
C VAL A 177 -3.16 -1.26 3.03
N ARG A 178 -3.46 -1.40 4.33
CA ARG A 178 -3.08 -0.44 5.37
C ARG A 178 -1.58 -0.55 5.65
N ILE A 179 -0.79 0.15 4.84
CA ILE A 179 0.67 0.13 4.92
C ILE A 179 1.12 0.75 6.25
N GLY A 180 2.04 0.06 6.92
CA GLY A 180 2.71 0.56 8.10
C GLY A 180 3.84 1.54 7.77
N ASN A 181 5.03 1.31 8.32
CA ASN A 181 6.16 2.20 8.13
C ASN A 181 7.23 1.56 7.22
N LEU A 182 7.22 1.92 5.95
CA LEU A 182 8.20 1.45 4.97
C LEU A 182 9.51 2.24 5.11
N THR A 183 10.58 1.56 5.46
CA THR A 183 11.95 2.09 5.42
C THR A 183 12.87 1.12 4.69
N ALA A 184 13.95 1.64 4.06
CA ALA A 184 14.75 0.92 3.10
C ALA A 184 15.43 -0.34 3.67
N ASP A 185 16.41 -0.18 4.53
CA ASP A 185 17.35 -1.27 4.83
C ASP A 185 17.26 -1.77 6.27
N HIS A 186 16.54 -1.07 7.14
CA HIS A 186 16.42 -1.41 8.56
C HIS A 186 15.18 -0.73 9.16
N PRO A 187 14.64 -1.28 10.26
CA PRO A 187 13.54 -0.64 10.98
C PRO A 187 13.95 0.74 11.53
N PRO A 188 12.99 1.63 11.79
CA PRO A 188 13.26 2.96 12.33
C PRO A 188 14.06 2.91 13.63
N ARG A 189 15.10 3.74 13.71
CA ARG A 189 15.97 3.82 14.90
C ARG A 189 15.30 4.62 16.01
N ASN A 190 15.47 4.17 17.25
CA ASN A 190 14.97 4.86 18.45
C ASN A 190 13.47 5.22 18.42
N TYR A 191 12.68 4.42 17.71
CA TYR A 191 11.26 4.65 17.53
C TYR A 191 10.50 3.32 17.58
N GLU A 192 10.19 2.87 18.80
CA GLU A 192 9.56 1.56 19.07
C GLU A 192 8.27 1.34 18.28
N ARG A 193 7.38 2.35 18.23
CA ARG A 193 6.15 2.28 17.44
C ARG A 193 6.46 2.05 15.96
N GLY A 194 7.45 2.74 15.42
CA GLY A 194 7.89 2.56 14.03
C GLY A 194 8.44 1.16 13.76
N GLN A 195 9.10 0.54 14.74
CA GLN A 195 9.56 -0.84 14.64
C GLN A 195 8.39 -1.84 14.70
N ALA A 196 7.40 -1.60 15.55
CA ALA A 196 6.21 -2.46 15.67
C ALA A 196 5.38 -2.51 14.37
N MET A 197 5.41 -1.45 13.58
CA MET A 197 4.70 -1.32 12.31
C MET A 197 5.61 -1.28 11.08
N TRP A 198 6.86 -1.72 11.23
CA TRP A 198 7.82 -1.73 10.14
C TRP A 198 7.39 -2.68 9.01
N LEU A 199 7.57 -2.20 7.78
CA LEU A 199 7.48 -2.98 6.56
C LEU A 199 8.83 -2.87 5.85
N SER A 200 9.51 -3.99 5.63
CA SER A 200 10.73 -4.02 4.83
C SER A 200 10.40 -3.87 3.33
N HIS A 201 11.39 -3.49 2.53
CA HIS A 201 11.23 -3.43 1.06
C HIS A 201 10.91 -4.81 0.47
N ARG A 202 11.56 -5.87 0.97
CA ARG A 202 11.33 -7.24 0.51
C ARG A 202 9.90 -7.68 0.78
N ASP A 203 9.43 -7.50 2.01
CA ASP A 203 8.09 -7.90 2.40
C ASP A 203 7.01 -7.01 1.73
N CYS A 204 7.31 -5.73 1.48
CA CYS A 204 6.46 -4.85 0.69
C CYS A 204 6.26 -5.37 -0.73
N ALA A 205 7.35 -5.70 -1.42
CA ALA A 205 7.31 -6.24 -2.77
C ALA A 205 6.55 -7.58 -2.82
N HIS A 206 6.83 -8.48 -1.88
CA HIS A 206 6.11 -9.74 -1.76
C HIS A 206 4.61 -9.55 -1.52
N LEU A 207 4.22 -8.64 -0.61
CA LEU A 207 2.81 -8.36 -0.33
C LEU A 207 2.06 -7.89 -1.59
N PHE A 208 2.63 -6.95 -2.35
CA PHE A 208 1.99 -6.47 -3.55
C PHE A 208 2.01 -7.48 -4.71
N ASP A 209 3.02 -8.35 -4.82
CA ASP A 209 2.97 -9.52 -5.71
C ASP A 209 1.78 -10.43 -5.36
N ARG A 210 1.55 -10.67 -4.07
CA ARG A 210 0.40 -11.46 -3.63
C ARG A 210 -0.94 -10.78 -3.92
N CYS A 211 -1.01 -9.44 -3.80
CA CYS A 211 -2.21 -8.69 -4.18
C CYS A 211 -2.55 -8.85 -5.69
N ILE A 212 -1.55 -8.96 -6.55
CA ILE A 212 -1.76 -9.20 -8.00
C ILE A 212 -2.23 -10.63 -8.25
N ARG A 213 -1.63 -11.63 -7.58
CA ARG A 213 -1.81 -13.05 -7.89
C ARG A 213 -2.98 -13.71 -7.19
N ALA A 214 -3.37 -13.26 -6.00
CA ALA A 214 -4.42 -13.89 -5.22
C ALA A 214 -5.82 -13.56 -5.75
N ASP A 215 -6.77 -14.45 -5.47
CA ASP A 215 -8.18 -14.23 -5.74
C ASP A 215 -8.89 -13.78 -4.46
N TYR A 216 -9.55 -12.64 -4.53
CA TYR A 216 -10.30 -12.06 -3.42
C TYR A 216 -11.48 -11.23 -3.94
N GLY A 217 -12.41 -10.91 -3.05
CA GLY A 217 -13.46 -9.92 -3.32
C GLY A 217 -13.05 -8.54 -2.84
N TYR A 218 -13.61 -8.13 -1.68
CA TYR A 218 -13.18 -6.90 -1.00
C TYR A 218 -12.50 -7.25 0.33
N GLU A 219 -11.27 -6.78 0.50
CA GLU A 219 -10.46 -7.04 1.69
C GLU A 219 -9.75 -5.79 2.21
N ILE A 220 -9.59 -5.72 3.53
CA ILE A 220 -8.69 -4.77 4.20
C ILE A 220 -7.64 -5.59 4.93
N VAL A 221 -6.37 -5.35 4.65
CA VAL A 221 -5.24 -6.05 5.26
C VAL A 221 -4.19 -5.06 5.77
N TYR A 222 -3.41 -5.48 6.77
CA TYR A 222 -2.26 -4.70 7.20
C TYR A 222 -0.99 -5.12 6.47
N GLY A 223 -0.27 -4.12 5.95
CA GLY A 223 1.02 -4.28 5.28
C GLY A 223 2.16 -3.92 6.22
N ILE A 224 2.62 -4.89 6.99
CA ILE A 224 3.81 -4.83 7.85
C ILE A 224 4.58 -6.14 7.75
N SER A 225 5.88 -6.13 8.12
CA SER A 225 6.68 -7.33 8.32
C SER A 225 6.22 -8.12 9.55
N ASP A 226 6.69 -9.36 9.74
CA ASP A 226 6.27 -10.21 10.88
C ASP A 226 6.94 -9.79 12.20
N ASN A 227 6.84 -8.51 12.52
CA ASN A 227 7.47 -7.92 13.70
C ASN A 227 6.97 -8.56 15.00
N GLU A 228 7.89 -8.96 15.88
CA GLU A 228 7.57 -9.54 17.19
C GLU A 228 6.61 -8.65 18.01
N ARG A 229 6.82 -7.33 17.97
CA ARG A 229 6.06 -6.33 18.73
C ARG A 229 4.89 -5.73 17.98
N LYS A 230 4.41 -6.36 16.90
CA LYS A 230 3.31 -5.83 16.09
C LYS A 230 2.02 -5.77 16.90
N TYR A 231 1.23 -4.73 16.65
CA TYR A 231 -0.14 -4.58 17.13
C TYR A 231 -1.16 -4.54 15.99
N TYR A 232 -0.70 -4.57 14.75
CA TYR A 232 -1.50 -4.87 13.56
C TYR A 232 -1.38 -6.35 13.24
N SER A 233 -2.50 -7.03 13.11
CA SER A 233 -2.52 -8.44 12.71
C SER A 233 -2.28 -8.58 11.21
N ILE A 234 -1.38 -9.46 10.83
CA ILE A 234 -1.14 -9.84 9.42
C ILE A 234 -1.85 -11.14 9.03
N GLU A 235 -2.62 -11.74 9.95
CA GLU A 235 -3.24 -13.03 9.71
C GLU A 235 -4.23 -12.97 8.54
N ARG A 236 -4.99 -11.87 8.39
CA ARG A 236 -5.88 -11.69 7.24
C ARG A 236 -5.10 -11.63 5.92
N ALA A 237 -3.96 -10.95 5.87
CA ALA A 237 -3.10 -10.93 4.69
C ALA A 237 -2.54 -12.33 4.37
N LYS A 238 -2.16 -13.11 5.39
CA LYS A 238 -1.73 -14.50 5.21
C LYS A 238 -2.84 -15.38 4.65
N GLU A 239 -4.04 -15.29 5.22
CA GLU A 239 -5.20 -16.11 4.83
C GLU A 239 -5.69 -15.83 3.40
N VAL A 240 -5.88 -14.55 3.07
CA VAL A 240 -6.55 -14.17 1.81
C VAL A 240 -5.59 -13.96 0.65
N LEU A 241 -4.37 -13.54 0.93
CA LEU A 241 -3.37 -13.26 -0.11
C LEU A 241 -2.28 -14.33 -0.19
N GLY A 242 -2.08 -15.13 0.85
CA GLY A 242 -0.91 -15.98 1.00
C GLY A 242 0.36 -15.16 1.24
N TYR A 243 0.24 -14.07 2.02
CA TYR A 243 1.37 -13.25 2.40
C TYR A 243 2.27 -13.96 3.39
N GLU A 244 3.56 -14.09 3.07
CA GLU A 244 4.56 -14.77 3.88
C GLU A 244 5.75 -13.84 4.13
N PRO A 245 5.63 -12.86 5.05
CA PRO A 245 6.73 -11.94 5.36
C PRO A 245 7.92 -12.69 5.96
N GLN A 246 9.12 -12.19 5.68
CA GLN A 246 10.37 -12.83 6.08
C GLN A 246 11.21 -11.96 7.04
N ASP A 247 10.84 -10.70 7.20
CA ASP A 247 11.59 -9.76 8.02
C ASP A 247 10.90 -9.48 9.35
N ASP A 248 11.72 -9.27 10.38
CA ASP A 248 11.28 -8.90 11.72
C ASP A 248 12.17 -7.78 12.27
N SER A 249 11.56 -6.72 12.75
CA SER A 249 12.28 -5.62 13.40
C SER A 249 13.01 -6.04 14.67
N ALA A 250 12.62 -7.14 15.31
CA ALA A 250 13.30 -7.68 16.48
C ALA A 250 14.72 -8.21 16.19
N ALA A 251 15.03 -8.50 14.91
CA ALA A 251 16.39 -8.82 14.47
C ALA A 251 17.37 -7.65 14.59
N TYR A 252 16.86 -6.46 14.86
CA TYR A 252 17.66 -5.23 14.96
C TYR A 252 17.61 -4.66 16.37
N THR A 253 18.67 -3.92 16.75
CA THR A 253 18.65 -3.10 17.96
C THR A 253 17.79 -1.85 17.76
N LEU A 254 17.43 -1.15 18.83
CA LEU A 254 16.79 0.17 18.71
C LEU A 254 17.64 1.20 17.96
N ALA A 255 18.96 0.98 17.87
CA ALA A 255 19.85 1.77 17.03
C ALA A 255 19.79 1.38 15.54
N GLY A 256 19.05 0.32 15.16
CA GLY A 256 18.93 -0.18 13.81
C GLY A 256 20.12 -1.02 13.36
N GLU A 257 20.92 -1.53 14.29
CA GLU A 257 22.01 -2.47 14.01
C GLU A 257 21.49 -3.91 14.16
N PRO A 258 21.95 -4.87 13.32
CA PRO A 258 21.63 -6.28 13.51
C PRO A 258 22.02 -6.76 14.91
N ARG A 259 21.21 -7.61 15.52
CA ARG A 259 21.58 -8.26 16.80
C ARG A 259 22.59 -9.37 16.54
N ASP A 260 23.59 -9.47 17.39
CA ASP A 260 24.57 -10.55 17.32
C ASP A 260 23.86 -11.91 17.45
N GLY A 261 23.98 -12.76 16.44
CA GLY A 261 23.49 -14.14 16.45
C GLY A 261 22.18 -14.41 15.73
N THR A 262 21.70 -13.50 14.86
CA THR A 262 20.60 -13.75 13.91
C THR A 262 21.10 -13.99 12.50
#